data_d35f6407257e6ad1bae39596fd7637b2
#
_entry.id   d35f6407257e6ad1bae39596fd7637b2
#
_cell.length_a   1.000
_cell.length_b   1.000
_cell.length_c   1.000
_cell.angle_alpha   90.00
_cell.angle_beta   90.00
_cell.angle_gamma   90.00
#
_symmetry.space_group_name_H-M   'P 1'
#
loop_
_entity.id
_entity.type
_entity.pdbx_description
1 polymer ?
#
loop_
_entity_poly.entity_id
_entity_poly.type
_entity_poly.pdbx_seq_one_letter_code
_entity_poly.pdbx_strand_id
1 'polypeptide(L)'
;GEQVILMRNHEISFYQWHLAGAGPFKLRANFPGGVTRLVWDEKKRYLVDSRQTLKNALRNCSGGISPWGWLSCEETLMFGHGHVYLCPTDRNDCMKTQIIKSYGRMNHEAVCIDPRDNYAYLSEDRDDSCFYRFVPKIKNKPFVGKLQALAIKGEKKFITYSKFDAKKRYQVEWVDLDNQDKDDLRFQGQKLGAAVFKRGEGIFFDSNKVYFCCTTGGPIEKGQVFRYSPDKEE
;
A
#
# COMPACT_ATOMS: atom_id res chain seq x y z
N GLY A 1 24.64 3.03 21.98
CA GLY A 1 23.58 2.02 22.08
C GLY A 1 22.81 1.96 20.77
N GLU A 2 22.53 0.79 20.27
CA GLU A 2 21.73 0.65 19.06
C GLU A 2 20.28 0.97 19.42
N GLN A 3 19.76 2.04 18.82
CA GLN A 3 18.35 2.37 18.89
C GLN A 3 17.67 1.95 17.60
N VAL A 4 16.53 1.27 17.73
CA VAL A 4 15.67 0.89 16.62
C VAL A 4 14.46 1.81 16.59
N ILE A 5 14.13 2.29 15.39
CA ILE A 5 12.92 3.07 15.16
C ILE A 5 11.85 2.11 14.63
N LEU A 6 10.73 2.03 15.33
CA LEU A 6 9.56 1.26 14.93
C LEU A 6 8.45 2.22 14.56
N MET A 7 7.79 1.98 13.43
CA MET A 7 6.61 2.72 12.97
C MET A 7 5.40 1.82 13.11
N ARG A 8 4.48 2.17 14.01
CA ARG A 8 3.28 1.38 14.29
C ARG A 8 2.05 2.04 13.71
N ASN A 9 1.44 1.39 12.74
CA ASN A 9 0.15 1.78 12.19
C ASN A 9 -0.99 1.51 13.18
N HIS A 10 -2.04 2.33 13.11
CA HIS A 10 -3.27 2.17 13.88
C HIS A 10 -4.41 1.81 12.92
N GLU A 11 -4.64 0.53 12.74
CA GLU A 11 -5.74 0.02 11.93
C GLU A 11 -7.05 0.08 12.72
N ILE A 12 -7.57 1.27 12.90
CA ILE A 12 -8.84 1.48 13.59
C ILE A 12 -9.87 1.92 12.56
N SER A 13 -10.88 1.08 12.35
CA SER A 13 -12.00 1.40 11.49
C SER A 13 -12.94 2.42 12.12
N PHE A 14 -13.71 3.11 11.28
CA PHE A 14 -14.76 4.02 11.74
C PHE A 14 -15.77 3.32 12.67
N TYR A 15 -16.13 2.09 12.37
CA TYR A 15 -17.08 1.32 13.17
C TYR A 15 -16.53 0.98 14.57
N GLN A 16 -15.28 0.53 14.67
CA GLN A 16 -14.63 0.25 15.96
C GLN A 16 -14.54 1.51 16.81
N TRP A 17 -14.22 2.64 16.21
CA TRP A 17 -14.14 3.92 16.89
C TRP A 17 -15.50 4.40 17.40
N HIS A 18 -16.58 4.22 16.63
CA HIS A 18 -17.94 4.54 17.04
C HIS A 18 -18.38 3.69 18.22
N LEU A 19 -18.11 2.39 18.23
CA LEU A 19 -18.43 1.48 19.33
C LEU A 19 -17.64 1.79 20.60
N ALA A 20 -16.45 2.39 20.51
CA ALA A 20 -15.67 2.82 21.66
C ALA A 20 -16.20 4.10 22.36
N GLY A 21 -17.43 4.53 22.05
CA GLY A 21 -18.11 5.64 22.73
C GLY A 21 -17.77 7.03 22.17
N ALA A 22 -17.20 7.12 20.98
CA ALA A 22 -17.12 8.38 20.26
C ALA A 22 -18.52 8.76 19.75
N GLY A 23 -19.25 9.56 20.52
CA GLY A 23 -20.59 10.01 20.16
C GLY A 23 -20.63 10.80 18.85
N PRO A 24 -21.82 10.98 18.24
CA PRO A 24 -22.00 11.54 16.89
C PRO A 24 -21.42 12.95 16.70
N PHE A 25 -21.19 13.69 17.76
CA PHE A 25 -20.62 15.05 17.71
C PHE A 25 -19.09 15.09 17.58
N LYS A 26 -18.36 13.99 17.85
CA LYS A 26 -16.90 13.90 17.62
C LYS A 26 -16.52 13.53 16.19
N LEU A 27 -17.48 13.23 15.34
CA LEU A 27 -17.34 12.81 13.95
C LEU A 27 -16.60 13.82 13.04
N ARG A 28 -16.49 15.08 13.43
CA ARG A 28 -15.90 16.12 12.57
C ARG A 28 -14.46 16.51 12.92
N ALA A 29 -13.91 15.99 14.01
CA ALA A 29 -12.66 16.54 14.50
C ALA A 29 -11.43 15.63 14.40
N ASN A 30 -11.55 14.31 14.63
CA ASN A 30 -10.37 13.44 14.69
C ASN A 30 -10.71 12.00 14.32
N PHE A 31 -10.22 11.52 13.21
CA PHE A 31 -10.25 10.08 12.89
C PHE A 31 -9.21 9.34 13.75
N PRO A 32 -9.47 8.06 14.12
CA PRO A 32 -8.67 7.32 15.11
C PRO A 32 -7.42 6.68 14.54
N GLY A 33 -7.30 6.58 13.21
CA GLY A 33 -6.13 6.03 12.53
C GLY A 33 -4.91 6.92 12.65
N GLY A 34 -3.80 6.42 12.18
CA GLY A 34 -2.54 7.14 12.17
C GLY A 34 -1.33 6.25 12.39
N VAL A 35 -0.22 6.86 12.77
CA VAL A 35 1.06 6.18 12.97
C VAL A 35 1.73 6.69 14.23
N THR A 36 2.24 5.78 15.06
CA THR A 36 3.12 6.09 16.19
C THR A 36 4.54 5.68 15.86
N ARG A 37 5.46 6.63 16.01
CA ARG A 37 6.90 6.39 15.99
C ARG A 37 7.36 6.01 17.39
N LEU A 38 8.05 4.89 17.51
CA LEU A 38 8.63 4.37 18.75
C LEU A 38 10.14 4.31 18.60
N VAL A 39 10.88 4.62 19.65
CA VAL A 39 12.32 4.43 19.71
C VAL A 39 12.61 3.43 20.81
N TRP A 40 13.17 2.30 20.42
CA TRP A 40 13.52 1.22 21.30
C TRP A 40 15.03 1.13 21.47
N ASP A 41 15.52 1.07 22.72
CA ASP A 41 16.93 0.78 23.02
C ASP A 41 17.08 -0.72 23.19
N GLU A 42 17.72 -1.37 22.22
CA GLU A 42 17.89 -2.83 22.22
C GLU A 42 18.79 -3.31 23.34
N LYS A 43 19.81 -2.53 23.68
CA LYS A 43 20.77 -2.91 24.73
C LYS A 43 20.15 -2.82 26.14
N LYS A 44 19.43 -1.74 26.37
CA LYS A 44 18.80 -1.47 27.67
C LYS A 44 17.39 -2.06 27.78
N ARG A 45 16.82 -2.51 26.65
CA ARG A 45 15.50 -3.15 26.56
C ARG A 45 14.36 -2.31 27.12
N TYR A 46 14.33 -1.02 26.75
CA TYR A 46 13.22 -0.13 27.11
C TYR A 46 12.85 0.83 25.99
N LEU A 47 11.64 1.38 26.10
CA LEU A 47 11.12 2.39 25.18
C LEU A 47 11.68 3.77 25.56
N VAL A 48 12.47 4.35 24.66
CA VAL A 48 13.12 5.65 24.84
C VAL A 48 12.19 6.81 24.52
N ASP A 49 11.39 6.69 23.46
CA ASP A 49 10.50 7.74 22.97
C ASP A 49 9.27 7.13 22.28
N SER A 50 8.14 7.78 22.40
CA SER A 50 6.89 7.41 21.73
C SER A 50 6.12 8.66 21.33
N ARG A 51 5.83 8.80 20.00
CA ARG A 51 5.09 9.96 19.47
C ARG A 51 4.18 9.53 18.35
N GLN A 52 2.98 10.04 18.36
CA GLN A 52 2.09 9.94 17.22
C GLN A 52 2.54 10.93 16.14
N THR A 53 3.00 10.42 14.99
CA THR A 53 3.50 11.21 13.86
C THR A 53 2.42 11.53 12.84
N LEU A 54 1.53 10.57 12.57
CA LEU A 54 0.34 10.76 11.74
C LEU A 54 -0.90 10.70 12.62
N LYS A 55 -1.79 11.67 12.43
CA LYS A 55 -3.09 11.80 13.11
C LYS A 55 -4.18 12.00 12.08
N ASN A 56 -5.43 11.77 12.49
CA ASN A 56 -6.62 12.00 11.65
C ASN A 56 -6.62 11.19 10.34
N ALA A 57 -5.94 10.08 10.31
CA ALA A 57 -6.04 9.08 9.26
C ALA A 57 -7.08 8.02 9.65
N LEU A 58 -7.42 7.13 8.75
CA LEU A 58 -8.44 6.13 8.97
C LEU A 58 -7.97 4.77 8.46
N ARG A 59 -8.04 3.76 9.34
CA ARG A 59 -7.72 2.38 9.02
C ARG A 59 -6.35 2.23 8.35
N ASN A 60 -5.30 2.71 9.04
CA ASN A 60 -3.93 2.52 8.60
C ASN A 60 -3.53 1.05 8.83
N CYS A 61 -3.68 0.22 7.80
CA CYS A 61 -3.45 -1.21 7.90
C CYS A 61 -1.96 -1.52 7.81
N SER A 62 -1.42 -1.68 6.63
CA SER A 62 -0.02 -1.99 6.43
C SER A 62 0.73 -0.81 5.80
N GLY A 63 1.75 -1.07 5.02
CA GLY A 63 2.59 -0.05 4.38
C GLY A 63 3.92 -0.62 3.94
N GLY A 64 4.97 0.19 4.00
CA GLY A 64 6.30 -0.25 3.62
C GLY A 64 7.42 0.73 3.96
N ILE A 65 8.63 0.22 3.98
CA ILE A 65 9.84 1.00 4.15
C ILE A 65 10.18 1.70 2.84
N SER A 66 10.62 2.95 2.93
CA SER A 66 11.12 3.71 1.80
C SER A 66 12.38 4.48 2.16
N PRO A 67 13.15 4.97 1.17
CA PRO A 67 14.29 5.85 1.42
C PRO A 67 13.93 7.17 2.13
N TRP A 68 12.65 7.55 2.10
CA TRP A 68 12.16 8.82 2.64
C TRP A 68 11.47 8.68 4.01
N GLY A 69 11.19 7.45 4.45
CA GLY A 69 10.52 7.15 5.70
C GLY A 69 9.54 5.99 5.56
N TRP A 70 8.66 5.84 6.53
CA TRP A 70 7.60 4.84 6.53
C TRP A 70 6.43 5.29 5.64
N LEU A 71 5.99 4.42 4.75
CA LEU A 71 4.78 4.60 3.95
C LEU A 71 3.63 3.89 4.64
N SER A 72 2.63 4.63 5.10
CA SER A 72 1.47 4.09 5.80
C SER A 72 0.25 4.10 4.89
N CYS A 73 -0.42 2.96 4.77
CA CYS A 73 -1.53 2.72 3.85
C CYS A 73 -2.89 2.82 4.55
N GLU A 74 -3.81 3.62 4.00
CA GLU A 74 -5.21 3.63 4.44
C GLU A 74 -6.04 2.62 3.65
N GLU A 75 -6.57 1.61 4.32
CA GLU A 75 -7.40 0.56 3.74
C GLU A 75 -8.89 0.92 3.80
N THR A 76 -9.24 2.10 3.33
CA THR A 76 -10.64 2.56 3.29
C THR A 76 -10.83 3.70 2.29
N LEU A 77 -12.02 3.82 1.73
CA LEU A 77 -12.42 4.93 0.85
C LEU A 77 -13.41 5.89 1.52
N MET A 78 -13.76 5.63 2.79
CA MET A 78 -14.74 6.45 3.52
C MET A 78 -14.25 7.88 3.68
N PHE A 79 -15.13 8.84 3.54
CA PHE A 79 -14.89 10.27 3.81
C PHE A 79 -13.71 10.90 3.04
N GLY A 80 -13.35 10.36 1.88
CA GLY A 80 -12.22 10.86 1.09
C GLY A 80 -10.86 10.30 1.48
N HIS A 81 -10.80 9.35 2.41
CA HIS A 81 -9.60 8.58 2.74
C HIS A 81 -9.20 7.59 1.64
N GLY A 82 -8.19 6.78 1.87
CA GLY A 82 -7.69 5.78 0.94
C GLY A 82 -6.40 6.21 0.26
N HIS A 83 -5.52 6.85 1.00
CA HIS A 83 -4.23 7.33 0.51
C HIS A 83 -3.06 6.63 1.21
N VAL A 84 -1.89 6.75 0.62
CA VAL A 84 -0.62 6.44 1.27
C VAL A 84 -0.04 7.72 1.87
N TYR A 85 0.44 7.62 3.10
CA TYR A 85 1.12 8.73 3.80
C TYR A 85 2.61 8.43 3.93
N LEU A 86 3.44 9.39 3.59
CA LEU A 86 4.84 9.38 3.98
C LEU A 86 4.97 9.90 5.41
N CYS A 87 5.50 9.08 6.29
CA CYS A 87 5.81 9.39 7.68
C CYS A 87 7.33 9.37 7.88
N PRO A 88 8.00 10.54 7.93
CA PRO A 88 9.44 10.59 8.16
C PRO A 88 9.82 9.94 9.50
N THR A 89 10.95 9.24 9.51
CA THR A 89 11.46 8.55 10.71
C THR A 89 12.41 9.40 11.54
N ASP A 90 12.98 10.46 10.97
CA ASP A 90 13.83 11.40 11.70
C ASP A 90 13.05 12.10 12.82
N ARG A 91 13.72 12.32 13.97
CA ARG A 91 13.08 12.92 15.14
C ARG A 91 12.59 14.34 14.90
N ASN A 92 13.35 15.13 14.13
CA ASN A 92 13.04 16.53 13.88
C ASN A 92 11.94 16.71 12.84
N ASP A 93 11.82 15.75 11.94
CA ASP A 93 10.88 15.78 10.83
C ASP A 93 9.68 14.85 10.99
N CYS A 94 9.65 14.00 12.02
CA CYS A 94 8.62 12.96 12.19
C CYS A 94 7.17 13.49 12.25
N MET A 95 6.97 14.78 12.47
CA MET A 95 5.65 15.42 12.41
C MET A 95 5.29 15.98 11.03
N LYS A 96 6.21 15.92 10.05
CA LYS A 96 6.02 16.44 8.70
C LYS A 96 5.48 15.35 7.76
N THR A 97 4.39 14.71 8.16
CA THR A 97 3.72 13.70 7.32
C THR A 97 3.07 14.36 6.11
N GLN A 98 3.03 13.63 5.00
CA GLN A 98 2.39 14.12 3.77
C GLN A 98 1.59 13.01 3.07
N ILE A 99 0.50 13.39 2.42
CA ILE A 99 -0.30 12.50 1.58
C ILE A 99 0.38 12.35 0.22
N ILE A 100 0.54 11.12 -0.24
CA ILE A 100 1.06 10.80 -1.57
C ILE A 100 -0.13 10.52 -2.50
N LYS A 101 -0.81 11.57 -2.96
CA LYS A 101 -2.00 11.45 -3.83
C LYS A 101 -1.73 10.74 -5.14
N SER A 102 -0.51 10.85 -5.65
CA SER A 102 -0.11 10.23 -6.91
C SER A 102 -0.07 8.70 -6.89
N TYR A 103 -0.07 8.09 -5.70
CA TYR A 103 -0.18 6.63 -5.55
C TYR A 103 -1.62 6.12 -5.70
N GLY A 104 -2.54 7.04 -5.93
CA GLY A 104 -3.95 6.73 -6.13
C GLY A 104 -4.76 6.73 -4.84
N ARG A 105 -6.07 6.65 -5.01
CA ARG A 105 -7.03 6.53 -3.93
C ARG A 105 -7.76 5.20 -4.04
N MET A 106 -7.44 4.27 -3.14
CA MET A 106 -7.98 2.91 -3.11
C MET A 106 -7.92 2.34 -1.68
N ASN A 107 -8.41 1.14 -1.47
CA ASN A 107 -8.18 0.42 -0.20
C ASN A 107 -6.73 -0.07 -0.17
N HIS A 108 -5.81 0.84 0.10
CA HIS A 108 -4.39 0.50 0.16
C HIS A 108 -4.10 -0.47 1.30
N GLU A 109 -3.50 -1.61 0.96
CA GLU A 109 -3.02 -2.57 1.95
C GLU A 109 -1.54 -2.35 2.24
N ALA A 110 -0.67 -2.57 1.27
CA ALA A 110 0.76 -2.44 1.43
C ALA A 110 1.43 -1.77 0.23
N VAL A 111 2.67 -1.34 0.44
CA VAL A 111 3.53 -0.74 -0.57
C VAL A 111 4.97 -1.18 -0.38
N CYS A 112 5.69 -1.49 -1.45
CA CYS A 112 7.15 -1.61 -1.41
C CYS A 112 7.80 -0.73 -2.47
N ILE A 113 9.03 -0.34 -2.22
CA ILE A 113 9.83 0.48 -3.14
C ILE A 113 10.95 -0.37 -3.74
N ASP A 114 11.08 -0.36 -5.05
CA ASP A 114 12.28 -0.83 -5.73
C ASP A 114 13.37 0.25 -5.59
N PRO A 115 14.46 0.00 -4.86
CA PRO A 115 15.47 1.03 -4.58
C PRO A 115 16.30 1.43 -5.81
N ARG A 116 16.21 0.70 -6.93
CA ARG A 116 17.01 0.93 -8.13
C ARG A 116 16.50 2.14 -8.94
N ASP A 117 15.17 2.31 -8.97
CA ASP A 117 14.51 3.32 -9.79
C ASP A 117 13.40 4.08 -9.04
N ASN A 118 13.19 3.72 -7.76
CA ASN A 118 12.13 4.26 -6.90
C ASN A 118 10.70 3.94 -7.37
N TYR A 119 10.52 2.88 -8.15
CA TYR A 119 9.17 2.41 -8.46
C TYR A 119 8.51 1.93 -7.18
N ALA A 120 7.26 2.33 -6.99
CA ALA A 120 6.44 1.81 -5.89
C ALA A 120 5.49 0.75 -6.45
N TYR A 121 5.39 -0.38 -5.74
CA TYR A 121 4.40 -1.42 -6.01
C TYR A 121 3.39 -1.43 -4.88
N LEU A 122 2.09 -1.52 -5.22
CA LEU A 122 1.00 -1.34 -4.26
C LEU A 122 -0.04 -2.45 -4.42
N SER A 123 -0.56 -2.91 -3.28
CA SER A 123 -1.70 -3.83 -3.22
C SER A 123 -2.97 -3.11 -2.75
N GLU A 124 -4.09 -3.67 -3.14
CA GLU A 124 -5.43 -3.22 -2.75
C GLU A 124 -6.20 -4.40 -2.18
N ASP A 125 -6.72 -4.28 -0.96
CA ASP A 125 -7.56 -5.32 -0.36
C ASP A 125 -9.02 -5.18 -0.82
N ARG A 126 -9.32 -5.83 -1.94
CA ARG A 126 -10.65 -6.00 -2.51
C ARG A 126 -10.75 -7.34 -3.22
N ASP A 127 -11.95 -7.92 -3.27
CA ASP A 127 -12.19 -9.20 -3.96
C ASP A 127 -11.95 -9.13 -5.47
N ASP A 128 -11.99 -7.94 -6.03
CA ASP A 128 -11.82 -7.63 -7.45
C ASP A 128 -10.71 -6.59 -7.69
N SER A 129 -9.62 -6.67 -6.92
CA SER A 129 -8.53 -5.69 -6.95
C SER A 129 -7.64 -5.82 -8.19
N CYS A 130 -6.79 -4.83 -8.39
CA CYS A 130 -5.63 -4.91 -9.26
C CYS A 130 -4.34 -4.94 -8.42
N PHE A 131 -3.23 -5.23 -9.08
CA PHE A 131 -1.90 -4.98 -8.57
C PHE A 131 -1.32 -3.77 -9.30
N TYR A 132 -0.75 -2.83 -8.56
CA TYR A 132 -0.38 -1.53 -9.11
C TYR A 132 1.11 -1.27 -9.03
N ARG A 133 1.61 -0.42 -9.95
CA ARG A 133 2.92 0.23 -9.80
C ARG A 133 2.80 1.73 -10.06
N PHE A 134 3.62 2.49 -9.35
CA PHE A 134 3.84 3.90 -9.64
C PHE A 134 5.24 4.10 -10.21
N VAL A 135 5.31 4.78 -11.36
CA VAL A 135 6.54 5.06 -12.10
C VAL A 135 6.88 6.53 -11.97
N PRO A 136 7.93 6.91 -11.22
CA PRO A 136 8.38 8.30 -11.15
C PRO A 136 8.87 8.78 -12.52
N LYS A 137 8.45 9.97 -12.94
CA LYS A 137 8.91 10.61 -14.19
C LYS A 137 10.21 11.39 -14.02
N ILE A 138 10.51 11.81 -12.79
CA ILE A 138 11.62 12.69 -12.47
C ILE A 138 12.41 12.06 -11.33
N LYS A 139 13.70 11.77 -11.55
CA LYS A 139 14.58 11.04 -10.62
C LYS A 139 14.55 11.58 -9.17
N ASN A 140 14.51 12.89 -9.01
CA ASN A 140 14.54 13.54 -7.69
C ASN A 140 13.16 13.95 -7.16
N LYS A 141 12.07 13.50 -7.83
CA LYS A 141 10.69 13.74 -7.42
C LYS A 141 9.94 12.42 -7.40
N PRO A 142 10.15 11.59 -6.38
CA PRO A 142 9.66 10.20 -6.36
C PRO A 142 8.14 10.07 -6.39
N PHE A 143 7.42 11.15 -6.10
CA PHE A 143 5.96 11.18 -6.07
C PHE A 143 5.34 11.94 -7.28
N VAL A 144 6.14 12.23 -8.30
CA VAL A 144 5.67 12.84 -9.56
C VAL A 144 5.84 11.83 -10.68
N GLY A 145 4.73 11.26 -11.14
CA GLY A 145 4.80 10.17 -12.11
C GLY A 145 3.43 9.65 -12.53
N LYS A 146 3.39 8.40 -12.94
CA LYS A 146 2.19 7.70 -13.39
C LYS A 146 1.90 6.47 -12.54
N LEU A 147 0.62 6.28 -12.21
CA LEU A 147 0.11 5.05 -11.64
C LEU A 147 -0.34 4.12 -12.77
N GLN A 148 -0.02 2.85 -12.64
CA GLN A 148 -0.33 1.82 -13.62
C GLN A 148 -0.91 0.59 -12.93
N ALA A 149 -1.73 -0.20 -13.64
CA ALA A 149 -2.20 -1.50 -13.21
C ALA A 149 -1.60 -2.62 -14.06
N LEU A 150 -1.26 -3.75 -13.43
CA LEU A 150 -0.67 -4.91 -14.08
C LEU A 150 -1.70 -5.62 -14.97
N ALA A 151 -1.32 -5.92 -16.20
CA ALA A 151 -2.06 -6.76 -17.13
C ALA A 151 -1.20 -7.98 -17.56
N ILE A 152 -1.83 -9.09 -17.90
CA ILE A 152 -1.15 -10.23 -18.51
C ILE A 152 -1.14 -10.00 -20.02
N LYS A 153 0.03 -10.01 -20.63
CA LYS A 153 0.21 -9.75 -22.05
C LYS A 153 -0.57 -10.74 -22.91
N GLY A 154 -1.38 -10.20 -23.80
CA GLY A 154 -2.24 -10.99 -24.68
C GLY A 154 -3.56 -11.48 -24.06
N GLU A 155 -3.81 -11.17 -22.79
CA GLU A 155 -5.04 -11.50 -22.09
C GLU A 155 -5.80 -10.22 -21.70
N LYS A 156 -7.11 -10.27 -21.72
CA LYS A 156 -7.95 -9.17 -21.22
C LYS A 156 -8.61 -9.55 -19.90
N LYS A 157 -8.40 -8.73 -18.88
CA LYS A 157 -8.99 -8.94 -17.55
C LYS A 157 -8.74 -10.36 -17.03
N PHE A 158 -7.47 -10.78 -17.00
CA PHE A 158 -7.09 -12.12 -16.55
C PHE A 158 -7.43 -12.33 -15.08
N ILE A 159 -8.21 -13.37 -14.79
CA ILE A 159 -8.66 -13.68 -13.42
C ILE A 159 -7.63 -14.58 -12.75
N THR A 160 -6.75 -14.00 -11.94
CA THR A 160 -5.59 -14.73 -11.38
C THR A 160 -5.99 -15.83 -10.40
N TYR A 161 -7.02 -15.63 -9.62
CA TYR A 161 -7.44 -16.60 -8.60
C TYR A 161 -8.10 -17.88 -9.15
N SER A 162 -8.47 -17.91 -10.44
CA SER A 162 -9.05 -19.10 -11.08
C SER A 162 -8.28 -19.61 -12.30
N LYS A 163 -7.49 -18.77 -12.96
CA LYS A 163 -6.81 -19.09 -14.22
C LYS A 163 -5.29 -19.20 -14.10
N PHE A 164 -4.71 -18.75 -12.99
CA PHE A 164 -3.26 -18.73 -12.82
C PHE A 164 -2.73 -20.14 -12.58
N ASP A 165 -1.87 -20.61 -13.49
CA ASP A 165 -1.11 -21.85 -13.32
C ASP A 165 0.27 -21.53 -12.73
N ALA A 166 0.51 -21.93 -11.49
CA ALA A 166 1.75 -21.66 -10.77
C ALA A 166 3.01 -22.33 -11.41
N LYS A 167 2.81 -23.24 -12.36
CA LYS A 167 3.91 -23.87 -13.11
C LYS A 167 4.32 -23.07 -14.34
N LYS A 168 3.56 -22.05 -14.71
CA LYS A 168 3.82 -21.19 -15.86
C LYS A 168 4.35 -19.84 -15.44
N ARG A 169 5.04 -19.18 -16.36
CA ARG A 169 5.41 -17.78 -16.28
C ARG A 169 4.54 -17.01 -17.25
N TYR A 170 4.12 -15.84 -16.80
CA TYR A 170 3.26 -14.96 -17.57
C TYR A 170 4.00 -13.67 -17.86
N GLN A 171 4.10 -13.30 -19.12
CA GLN A 171 4.58 -11.98 -19.50
C GLN A 171 3.54 -10.95 -19.10
N VAL A 172 3.98 -9.86 -18.51
CA VAL A 172 3.09 -8.79 -18.08
C VAL A 172 3.30 -7.52 -18.90
N GLU A 173 2.31 -6.69 -18.87
CA GLU A 173 2.33 -5.31 -19.36
C GLU A 173 1.61 -4.42 -18.34
N TRP A 174 1.71 -3.12 -18.51
CA TRP A 174 1.15 -2.17 -17.56
C TRP A 174 0.25 -1.18 -18.28
N VAL A 175 -0.94 -0.97 -17.75
CA VAL A 175 -1.89 -0.01 -18.28
C VAL A 175 -1.91 1.26 -17.44
N ASP A 176 -1.80 2.42 -18.08
CA ASP A 176 -1.80 3.72 -17.42
C ASP A 176 -3.18 4.01 -16.83
N LEU A 177 -3.21 4.51 -15.59
CA LEU A 177 -4.44 4.93 -14.92
C LEU A 177 -4.52 6.46 -14.88
N ASP A 178 -5.70 6.98 -15.15
CA ASP A 178 -6.00 8.41 -15.07
C ASP A 178 -6.81 8.72 -13.78
N ASN A 179 -6.87 10.00 -13.41
CA ASN A 179 -7.70 10.48 -12.30
C ASN A 179 -7.46 9.73 -10.97
N GLN A 180 -6.23 9.72 -10.48
CA GLN A 180 -5.81 8.99 -9.27
C GLN A 180 -6.58 9.34 -8.00
N ASP A 181 -7.23 10.50 -7.92
CA ASP A 181 -8.09 10.91 -6.79
C ASP A 181 -9.49 10.24 -6.79
N LYS A 182 -9.85 9.51 -7.86
CA LYS A 182 -11.12 8.76 -7.91
C LYS A 182 -10.98 7.41 -7.21
N ASP A 183 -12.11 6.88 -6.74
CA ASP A 183 -12.21 5.59 -6.05
C ASP A 183 -12.57 4.40 -6.97
N ASP A 184 -12.36 4.59 -8.28
CA ASP A 184 -12.71 3.61 -9.32
C ASP A 184 -11.48 3.01 -10.04
N LEU A 185 -10.27 3.18 -9.50
CA LEU A 185 -9.00 2.84 -10.16
C LEU A 185 -8.95 1.38 -10.63
N ARG A 186 -9.42 0.42 -9.81
CA ARG A 186 -9.48 -0.99 -10.22
C ARG A 186 -10.41 -1.22 -11.41
N PHE A 187 -11.53 -0.49 -11.47
CA PHE A 187 -12.47 -0.59 -12.60
C PHE A 187 -11.89 0.03 -13.87
N GLN A 188 -11.16 1.14 -13.75
CA GLN A 188 -10.40 1.72 -14.88
C GLN A 188 -9.38 0.71 -15.40
N GLY A 189 -8.54 0.16 -14.52
CA GLY A 189 -7.54 -0.84 -14.87
C GLY A 189 -8.16 -2.06 -15.57
N GLN A 190 -9.21 -2.64 -14.99
CA GLN A 190 -9.91 -3.79 -15.57
C GLN A 190 -10.54 -3.50 -16.93
N LYS A 191 -11.06 -2.29 -17.13
CA LYS A 191 -11.59 -1.83 -18.42
C LYS A 191 -10.48 -1.75 -19.48
N LEU A 192 -9.27 -1.39 -19.07
CA LEU A 192 -8.08 -1.33 -19.93
C LEU A 192 -7.39 -2.69 -20.10
N GLY A 193 -7.87 -3.75 -19.44
CA GLY A 193 -7.35 -5.11 -19.58
C GLY A 193 -6.50 -5.60 -18.39
N ALA A 194 -6.38 -4.82 -17.31
CA ALA A 194 -5.63 -5.23 -16.14
C ALA A 194 -6.11 -6.57 -15.56
N ALA A 195 -5.18 -7.34 -15.01
CA ALA A 195 -5.47 -8.59 -14.31
C ALA A 195 -6.21 -8.33 -12.99
N VAL A 196 -7.07 -9.28 -12.62
CA VAL A 196 -7.87 -9.22 -11.39
C VAL A 196 -7.23 -10.13 -10.35
N PHE A 197 -6.90 -9.53 -9.21
CA PHE A 197 -6.41 -10.21 -8.02
C PHE A 197 -7.48 -10.23 -6.93
N LYS A 198 -7.42 -11.17 -6.01
CA LYS A 198 -8.42 -11.33 -4.97
C LYS A 198 -7.79 -11.08 -3.61
N ARG A 199 -8.14 -9.93 -2.99
CA ARG A 199 -7.66 -9.51 -1.69
C ARG A 199 -6.13 -9.42 -1.63
N GLY A 200 -5.55 -8.43 -2.32
CA GLY A 200 -4.13 -8.13 -2.28
C GLY A 200 -3.71 -7.64 -0.90
N GLU A 201 -2.62 -8.19 -0.37
CA GLU A 201 -2.13 -8.02 0.99
C GLU A 201 -0.67 -7.55 1.01
N GLY A 202 0.13 -8.07 1.94
CA GLY A 202 1.53 -7.68 2.10
C GLY A 202 2.37 -7.78 0.84
N ILE A 203 3.27 -6.82 0.65
CA ILE A 203 4.24 -6.75 -0.45
C ILE A 203 5.64 -6.62 0.11
N PHE A 204 6.60 -7.26 -0.53
CA PHE A 204 8.01 -7.14 -0.19
C PHE A 204 8.89 -7.12 -1.45
N PHE A 205 9.90 -6.27 -1.46
CA PHE A 205 10.92 -6.25 -2.50
C PHE A 205 12.20 -6.88 -1.97
N ASP A 206 12.66 -7.92 -2.65
CA ASP A 206 13.92 -8.59 -2.33
C ASP A 206 14.57 -9.16 -3.60
N SER A 207 15.89 -9.11 -3.65
CA SER A 207 16.69 -9.72 -4.71
C SER A 207 16.19 -9.39 -6.14
N ASN A 208 15.88 -8.10 -6.37
CA ASN A 208 15.33 -7.56 -7.63
C ASN A 208 13.97 -8.18 -8.03
N LYS A 209 13.18 -8.57 -7.06
CA LYS A 209 11.84 -9.14 -7.28
C LYS A 209 10.85 -8.54 -6.29
N VAL A 210 9.61 -8.49 -6.72
CA VAL A 210 8.48 -8.10 -5.88
C VAL A 210 7.67 -9.35 -5.54
N TYR A 211 7.46 -9.57 -4.27
CA TYR A 211 6.61 -10.65 -3.76
C TYR A 211 5.37 -10.02 -3.15
N PHE A 212 4.19 -10.55 -3.47
CA PHE A 212 2.94 -10.08 -2.85
C PHE A 212 1.96 -11.22 -2.62
N CYS A 213 1.13 -11.05 -1.63
CA CYS A 213 0.14 -12.04 -1.21
C CYS A 213 -1.26 -11.63 -1.65
N CYS A 214 -2.11 -12.65 -1.84
CA CYS A 214 -3.56 -12.52 -1.94
C CYS A 214 -4.18 -13.54 -1.00
N THR A 215 -4.99 -13.10 -0.02
CA THR A 215 -5.39 -13.98 1.10
C THR A 215 -6.46 -15.00 0.76
N THR A 216 -7.29 -14.75 -0.25
CA THR A 216 -8.40 -15.65 -0.62
C THR A 216 -8.33 -16.16 -2.05
N GLY A 217 -7.21 -15.94 -2.74
CA GLY A 217 -7.01 -16.41 -4.11
C GLY A 217 -6.64 -17.89 -4.18
N GLY A 218 -6.48 -18.37 -5.43
CA GLY A 218 -6.07 -19.73 -5.75
C GLY A 218 -7.21 -20.74 -5.85
N PRO A 219 -6.93 -21.95 -6.41
CA PRO A 219 -7.96 -22.93 -6.72
C PRO A 219 -8.77 -23.43 -5.52
N ILE A 220 -8.19 -23.36 -4.34
CA ILE A 220 -8.82 -23.81 -3.07
C ILE A 220 -9.17 -22.63 -2.15
N GLU A 221 -9.08 -21.39 -2.67
CA GLU A 221 -9.39 -20.13 -1.95
C GLU A 221 -8.66 -19.96 -0.59
N LYS A 222 -7.46 -20.50 -0.49
CA LYS A 222 -6.60 -20.44 0.71
C LYS A 222 -5.41 -19.50 0.58
N GLY A 223 -5.40 -18.68 -0.46
CA GLY A 223 -4.39 -17.68 -0.72
C GLY A 223 -3.41 -18.06 -1.83
N GLN A 224 -2.75 -17.04 -2.33
CA GLN A 224 -1.71 -17.11 -3.34
C GLN A 224 -0.55 -16.19 -2.95
N VAL A 225 0.67 -16.59 -3.32
CA VAL A 225 1.84 -15.73 -3.30
C VAL A 225 2.35 -15.59 -4.72
N PHE A 226 2.46 -14.35 -5.17
CA PHE A 226 2.97 -14.02 -6.49
C PHE A 226 4.39 -13.47 -6.38
N ARG A 227 5.17 -13.72 -7.41
CA ARG A 227 6.49 -13.14 -7.61
C ARG A 227 6.53 -12.46 -8.97
N TYR A 228 6.75 -11.18 -8.96
CA TYR A 228 6.97 -10.39 -10.16
C TYR A 228 8.46 -10.06 -10.32
N SER A 229 8.97 -10.22 -11.54
CA SER A 229 10.38 -9.94 -11.90
C SER A 229 10.41 -8.70 -12.80
N PRO A 230 10.69 -7.49 -12.27
CA PRO A 230 10.67 -6.25 -13.06
C PRO A 230 11.59 -6.28 -14.28
N ASP A 231 12.79 -6.86 -14.14
CA ASP A 231 13.80 -6.92 -15.22
C ASP A 231 13.34 -7.75 -16.43
N LYS A 232 12.34 -8.60 -16.25
CA LYS A 232 11.82 -9.51 -17.27
C LYS A 232 10.37 -9.23 -17.66
N GLU A 233 9.71 -8.35 -16.93
CA GLU A 233 8.26 -8.12 -17.01
C GLU A 233 7.47 -9.43 -16.94
N GLU A 234 7.80 -10.28 -15.95
CA GLU A 234 7.16 -11.60 -15.75
C GLU A 234 6.83 -11.90 -14.27
#